data_9917198e36babbcbf7a1c48c106c9b9c
#
_entry.id   9917198e36babbcbf7a1c48c106c9b9c
#
_cell.length_a   1.000
_cell.length_b   1.000
_cell.length_c   1.000
_cell.angle_alpha   90.00
_cell.angle_beta   90.00
_cell.angle_gamma   90.00
#
_symmetry.space_group_name_H-M   'P 1'
#
loop_
_entity.id
_entity.type
_entity.pdbx_description
1 polymer ?
#
loop_
_entity_poly.entity_id
_entity_poly.type
_entity_poly.pdbx_seq_one_letter_code
_entity_poly.pdbx_strand_id
1 'polypeptide(L)'
;MGRAGRNIVIEKLPLLIQSHKIDFVIANGENSAGGYGITQAICEDLFKCGVDVITSGNHIWDQKETIDFIREENRLLRPWNWGEGTPGNGFYIYEKKGFKVGVMNLMGNVYMKKTDDVFPFIEEKMKTIRLKKEVDFLLVDIHAEITSEKQAMGYFLDG
;
A
#
# COMPACT_ATOMS: atom_id res chain seq x y z
N MET A 1 0.46 0.82 14.22
CA MET A 1 0.69 -0.48 14.91
C MET A 1 2.04 -0.38 15.62
N GLY A 2 2.05 -0.47 16.96
CA GLY A 2 3.29 -0.39 17.74
C GLY A 2 4.06 -1.73 17.77
N ARG A 3 5.16 -1.77 18.55
CA ARG A 3 6.04 -2.95 18.64
C ARG A 3 5.28 -4.25 18.96
N ALA A 4 4.36 -4.22 19.94
CA ALA A 4 3.60 -5.39 20.33
C ALA A 4 2.77 -5.96 19.17
N GLY A 5 2.07 -5.08 18.42
CA GLY A 5 1.31 -5.49 17.24
C GLY A 5 2.18 -6.05 16.12
N ARG A 6 3.36 -5.44 15.85
CA ARG A 6 4.29 -6.00 14.86
C ARG A 6 4.77 -7.40 15.26
N ASN A 7 5.14 -7.58 16.52
CA ASN A 7 5.59 -8.89 17.00
C ASN A 7 4.53 -9.97 16.80
N ILE A 8 3.26 -9.67 17.09
CA ILE A 8 2.15 -10.58 16.84
C ILE A 8 2.01 -10.91 15.35
N VAL A 9 2.12 -9.91 14.46
CA VAL A 9 2.08 -10.15 13.01
C VAL A 9 3.23 -11.06 12.58
N ILE A 10 4.46 -10.74 12.99
CA ILE A 10 5.66 -11.52 12.62
C ILE A 10 5.53 -12.97 13.12
N GLU A 11 5.02 -13.18 14.31
CA GLU A 11 4.85 -14.53 14.89
C GLU A 11 3.71 -15.33 14.25
N LYS A 12 2.57 -14.69 14.02
CA LYS A 12 1.32 -15.41 13.65
C LYS A 12 1.07 -15.47 12.15
N LEU A 13 1.56 -14.49 11.38
CA LEU A 13 1.28 -14.43 9.95
C LEU A 13 1.75 -15.68 9.18
N PRO A 14 2.97 -16.22 9.40
CA PRO A 14 3.39 -17.45 8.71
C PRO A 14 2.45 -18.64 8.98
N LEU A 15 1.96 -18.76 10.21
CA LEU A 15 1.02 -19.82 10.61
C LEU A 15 -0.34 -19.64 9.91
N LEU A 16 -0.83 -18.40 9.83
CA LEU A 16 -2.08 -18.07 9.13
C LEU A 16 -1.97 -18.34 7.63
N ILE A 17 -0.87 -17.96 7.01
CA ILE A 17 -0.60 -18.25 5.59
C ILE A 17 -0.69 -19.75 5.32
N GLN A 18 -0.06 -20.55 6.15
CA GLN A 18 -0.06 -22.00 6.02
C GLN A 18 -1.44 -22.61 6.28
N SER A 19 -2.08 -22.27 7.39
CA SER A 19 -3.35 -22.88 7.84
C SER A 19 -4.52 -22.52 6.93
N HIS A 20 -4.55 -21.29 6.42
CA HIS A 20 -5.61 -20.80 5.53
C HIS A 20 -5.25 -20.86 4.05
N LYS A 21 -4.05 -21.38 3.71
CA LYS A 21 -3.55 -21.46 2.32
C LYS A 21 -3.62 -20.10 1.61
N ILE A 22 -3.19 -19.05 2.31
CA ILE A 22 -3.23 -17.67 1.78
C ILE A 22 -2.25 -17.55 0.63
N ASP A 23 -2.71 -17.06 -0.50
CA ASP A 23 -1.89 -16.89 -1.70
C ASP A 23 -1.19 -15.53 -1.77
N PHE A 24 -1.78 -14.48 -1.20
CA PHE A 24 -1.24 -13.13 -1.27
C PHE A 24 -1.53 -12.34 0.01
N VAL A 25 -0.55 -11.57 0.50
CA VAL A 25 -0.65 -10.80 1.74
C VAL A 25 -0.26 -9.36 1.50
N ILE A 26 -1.17 -8.46 1.81
CA ILE A 26 -0.92 -7.02 1.82
C ILE A 26 -1.04 -6.51 3.26
N ALA A 27 -0.13 -5.63 3.65
CA ALA A 27 -0.17 -5.00 4.96
C ALA A 27 -0.05 -3.48 4.84
N ASN A 28 -0.87 -2.73 5.55
CA ASN A 28 -0.64 -1.31 5.72
C ASN A 28 0.39 -1.10 6.84
N GLY A 29 1.56 -0.58 6.45
CA GLY A 29 2.71 -0.35 7.33
C GLY A 29 2.86 1.09 7.82
N GLU A 30 1.94 1.99 7.47
CA GLU A 30 2.05 3.42 7.71
C GLU A 30 2.47 3.81 9.13
N ASN A 31 1.90 3.14 10.13
CA ASN A 31 2.10 3.47 11.55
C ASN A 31 2.96 2.43 12.30
N SER A 32 3.82 1.72 11.59
CA SER A 32 4.57 0.59 12.16
C SER A 32 5.79 1.00 12.98
N ALA A 33 6.37 2.16 12.73
CA ALA A 33 7.52 2.68 13.48
C ALA A 33 7.09 3.62 14.61
N GLY A 34 6.64 3.02 15.72
CA GLY A 34 6.26 3.80 16.90
C GLY A 34 4.97 4.61 16.76
N GLY A 35 4.15 4.32 15.74
CA GLY A 35 2.91 5.04 15.44
C GLY A 35 3.02 5.97 14.22
N TYR A 36 4.23 6.18 13.67
CA TYR A 36 4.48 7.13 12.57
C TYR A 36 5.50 6.58 11.58
N GLY A 37 5.07 6.28 10.36
CA GLY A 37 5.94 5.80 9.29
C GLY A 37 6.39 4.35 9.45
N ILE A 38 7.38 3.98 8.66
CA ILE A 38 8.01 2.66 8.62
C ILE A 38 9.53 2.82 8.47
N THR A 39 10.31 1.98 9.14
CA THR A 39 11.76 1.90 8.95
C THR A 39 12.13 0.77 7.99
N GLN A 40 13.35 0.82 7.43
CA GLN A 40 13.84 -0.24 6.57
C GLN A 40 13.81 -1.61 7.28
N ALA A 41 14.29 -1.68 8.51
CA ALA A 41 14.31 -2.91 9.29
C ALA A 41 12.90 -3.49 9.52
N ILE A 42 11.90 -2.64 9.80
CA ILE A 42 10.51 -3.07 9.96
C ILE A 42 9.94 -3.57 8.63
N CYS A 43 10.24 -2.90 7.54
CA CYS A 43 9.83 -3.28 6.20
C CYS A 43 10.36 -4.69 5.85
N GLU A 44 11.66 -4.92 6.06
CA GLU A 44 12.29 -6.22 5.85
C GLU A 44 11.69 -7.33 6.72
N ASP A 45 11.43 -7.05 8.01
CA ASP A 45 10.82 -8.02 8.93
C ASP A 45 9.42 -8.43 8.49
N LEU A 46 8.62 -7.47 7.99
CA LEU A 46 7.29 -7.74 7.44
C LEU A 46 7.38 -8.61 6.17
N PHE A 47 8.31 -8.34 5.27
CA PHE A 47 8.52 -9.18 4.09
C PHE A 47 9.00 -10.58 4.45
N LYS A 48 9.94 -10.69 5.41
CA LYS A 48 10.44 -12.00 5.89
C LYS A 48 9.35 -12.87 6.52
N CYS A 49 8.35 -12.27 7.16
CA CYS A 49 7.25 -13.03 7.75
C CYS A 49 6.12 -13.37 6.75
N GLY A 50 6.24 -12.95 5.48
CA GLY A 50 5.34 -13.37 4.41
C GLY A 50 4.40 -12.30 3.86
N VAL A 51 4.61 -11.02 4.20
CA VAL A 51 3.95 -9.91 3.51
C VAL A 51 4.51 -9.80 2.09
N ASP A 52 3.65 -9.69 1.10
CA ASP A 52 4.03 -9.55 -0.30
C ASP A 52 4.18 -8.08 -0.73
N VAL A 53 3.25 -7.21 -0.30
CA VAL A 53 3.26 -5.76 -0.57
C VAL A 53 2.87 -4.99 0.68
N ILE A 54 3.54 -3.87 0.91
CA ILE A 54 3.23 -2.95 2.00
C ILE A 54 2.67 -1.66 1.42
N THR A 55 1.49 -1.25 1.87
CA THR A 55 0.92 0.08 1.61
C THR A 55 1.20 1.03 2.77
N SER A 56 0.97 2.30 2.57
CA SER A 56 1.20 3.32 3.58
C SER A 56 0.13 4.43 3.54
N GLY A 57 0.46 5.62 4.00
CA GLY A 57 -0.40 6.80 4.02
C GLY A 57 0.40 8.06 4.24
N ASN A 58 -0.19 9.06 4.89
CA ASN A 58 0.42 10.38 5.06
C ASN A 58 1.66 10.40 5.98
N HIS A 59 1.88 9.35 6.78
CA HIS A 59 3.05 9.24 7.66
C HIS A 59 4.25 8.53 7.03
N ILE A 60 4.20 8.17 5.74
CA ILE A 60 5.29 7.43 5.07
C ILE A 60 6.65 8.16 5.19
N TRP A 61 6.63 9.50 5.27
CA TRP A 61 7.83 10.34 5.34
C TRP A 61 8.27 10.70 6.76
N ASP A 62 7.61 10.21 7.79
CA ASP A 62 7.91 10.60 9.17
C ASP A 62 9.19 9.93 9.70
N GLN A 63 9.63 8.83 9.06
CA GLN A 63 10.98 8.28 9.26
C GLN A 63 11.90 8.78 8.15
N LYS A 64 12.96 9.52 8.50
CA LYS A 64 13.85 10.16 7.52
C LYS A 64 14.50 9.18 6.56
N GLU A 65 14.87 8.00 7.05
CA GLU A 65 15.51 6.95 6.25
C GLU A 65 14.59 6.40 5.15
N THR A 66 13.27 6.55 5.29
CA THR A 66 12.32 6.03 4.27
C THR A 66 12.58 6.64 2.91
N ILE A 67 12.98 7.91 2.83
CA ILE A 67 13.25 8.61 1.57
C ILE A 67 14.31 7.89 0.74
N ASP A 68 15.27 7.27 1.39
CA ASP A 68 16.39 6.61 0.73
C ASP A 68 16.01 5.20 0.28
N PHE A 69 15.55 4.34 1.20
CA PHE A 69 15.31 2.95 0.86
C PHE A 69 14.04 2.70 0.02
N ILE A 70 13.02 3.56 0.08
CA ILE A 70 11.79 3.42 -0.72
C ILE A 70 12.04 3.51 -2.24
N ARG A 71 13.17 4.09 -2.64
CA ARG A 71 13.56 4.17 -4.06
C ARG A 71 13.90 2.81 -4.65
N GLU A 72 14.39 1.91 -3.81
CA GLU A 72 14.86 0.58 -4.20
C GLU A 72 13.87 -0.54 -3.85
N GLU A 73 12.98 -0.31 -2.87
CA GLU A 73 11.98 -1.31 -2.46
C GLU A 73 10.63 -1.06 -3.17
N ASN A 74 10.45 -1.71 -4.31
CA ASN A 74 9.26 -1.57 -5.14
C ASN A 74 7.96 -2.05 -4.48
N ARG A 75 8.05 -2.90 -3.46
CA ARG A 75 6.90 -3.48 -2.75
C ARG A 75 6.43 -2.63 -1.57
N LEU A 76 7.13 -1.55 -1.25
CA LEU A 76 6.68 -0.54 -0.31
C LEU A 76 6.04 0.61 -1.09
N LEU A 77 4.72 0.75 -0.96
CA LEU A 77 3.97 1.75 -1.69
C LEU A 77 3.68 2.97 -0.81
N ARG A 78 3.92 4.13 -1.40
CA ARG A 78 3.41 5.42 -0.90
C ARG A 78 2.11 5.78 -1.62
N PRO A 79 1.29 6.70 -1.13
CA PRO A 79 0.16 7.21 -1.91
C PRO A 79 0.62 7.70 -3.28
N TRP A 80 0.01 7.17 -4.34
CA TRP A 80 0.45 7.42 -5.73
C TRP A 80 0.22 8.86 -6.16
N ASN A 81 -0.86 9.47 -5.68
CA ASN A 81 -1.22 10.86 -5.96
C ASN A 81 -0.45 11.88 -5.11
N TRP A 82 0.73 11.56 -4.60
CA TRP A 82 1.58 12.49 -3.83
C TRP A 82 2.40 13.47 -4.69
N GLY A 83 2.12 13.56 -5.94
CA GLY A 83 2.82 14.46 -6.85
C GLY A 83 4.00 13.81 -7.57
N GLU A 84 4.27 14.33 -8.75
CA GLU A 84 5.34 13.87 -9.62
C GLU A 84 6.72 14.11 -9.00
N GLY A 85 7.65 13.18 -9.21
CA GLY A 85 9.01 13.25 -8.67
C GLY A 85 9.16 12.80 -7.22
N THR A 86 8.06 12.47 -6.52
CA THR A 86 8.13 11.90 -5.17
C THR A 86 8.78 10.51 -5.19
N PRO A 87 9.77 10.22 -4.30
CA PRO A 87 10.44 8.92 -4.24
C PRO A 87 9.50 7.73 -4.04
N GLY A 88 9.89 6.58 -4.58
CA GLY A 88 9.14 5.32 -4.43
C GLY A 88 7.92 5.22 -5.35
N ASN A 89 7.23 4.11 -5.27
CA ASN A 89 6.11 3.76 -6.13
C ASN A 89 4.78 3.90 -5.40
N GLY A 90 3.72 4.22 -6.14
CA GLY A 90 2.35 4.21 -5.60
C GLY A 90 1.50 3.08 -6.17
N PHE A 91 2.06 2.35 -7.13
CA PHE A 91 1.44 1.18 -7.75
C PHE A 91 2.52 0.14 -8.05
N TYR A 92 2.20 -1.12 -7.79
CA TYR A 92 3.09 -2.24 -8.07
C TYR A 92 2.28 -3.45 -8.55
N ILE A 93 2.78 -4.13 -9.59
CA ILE A 93 2.24 -5.41 -10.04
C ILE A 93 3.14 -6.51 -9.49
N TYR A 94 2.59 -7.33 -8.61
CA TYR A 94 3.26 -8.48 -8.03
C TYR A 94 2.78 -9.76 -8.73
N GLU A 95 3.74 -10.51 -9.26
CA GLU A 95 3.44 -11.77 -9.91
C GLU A 95 3.72 -12.93 -8.95
N LYS A 96 2.71 -13.73 -8.67
CA LYS A 96 2.78 -14.87 -7.74
C LYS A 96 1.86 -16.00 -8.20
N LYS A 97 2.38 -17.21 -8.26
CA LYS A 97 1.64 -18.41 -8.67
C LYS A 97 0.92 -18.28 -10.02
N GLY A 98 1.50 -17.53 -10.95
CA GLY A 98 0.92 -17.29 -12.27
C GLY A 98 -0.17 -16.23 -12.34
N PHE A 99 -0.46 -15.53 -11.23
CA PHE A 99 -1.38 -14.40 -11.19
C PHE A 99 -0.63 -13.08 -11.05
N LYS A 100 -1.13 -12.05 -11.70
CA LYS A 100 -0.69 -10.66 -11.58
C LYS A 100 -1.63 -9.90 -10.64
N VAL A 101 -1.13 -9.53 -9.48
CA VAL A 101 -1.88 -8.74 -8.49
C VAL A 101 -1.37 -7.31 -8.55
N GLY A 102 -2.19 -6.40 -9.05
CA GLY A 102 -1.94 -4.96 -8.97
C GLY A 102 -2.32 -4.45 -7.58
N VAL A 103 -1.42 -3.76 -6.92
CA VAL A 103 -1.69 -3.08 -5.65
C VAL A 103 -1.46 -1.60 -5.85
N MET A 104 -2.45 -0.80 -5.51
CA MET A 104 -2.44 0.65 -5.63
C MET A 104 -2.66 1.27 -4.26
N ASN A 105 -1.85 2.26 -3.91
CA ASN A 105 -2.04 3.05 -2.70
C ASN A 105 -2.42 4.48 -3.09
N LEU A 106 -3.53 4.97 -2.56
CA LEU A 106 -4.05 6.30 -2.82
C LEU A 106 -4.26 7.07 -1.52
N MET A 107 -4.26 8.39 -1.58
CA MET A 107 -4.60 9.26 -0.46
C MET A 107 -5.76 10.19 -0.83
N GLY A 108 -6.75 10.27 0.05
CA GLY A 108 -7.83 11.23 -0.06
C GLY A 108 -7.35 12.68 0.12
N ASN A 109 -8.22 13.62 -0.18
CA ASN A 109 -7.89 15.05 -0.13
C ASN A 109 -8.56 15.77 1.05
N VAL A 110 -9.67 15.25 1.55
CA VAL A 110 -10.45 15.92 2.60
C VAL A 110 -9.81 15.73 3.97
N TYR A 111 -9.40 16.83 4.59
CA TYR A 111 -8.64 16.88 5.86
C TYR A 111 -7.29 16.16 5.83
N MET A 112 -6.76 15.90 4.63
CA MET A 112 -5.48 15.24 4.43
C MET A 112 -4.38 16.21 3.99
N LYS A 113 -3.12 15.76 3.98
CA LYS A 113 -2.00 16.51 3.38
C LYS A 113 -2.30 16.76 1.90
N LYS A 114 -1.84 17.89 1.38
CA LYS A 114 -2.06 18.26 -0.02
C LYS A 114 -1.38 17.26 -0.96
N THR A 115 -2.21 16.65 -1.81
CA THR A 115 -1.81 15.77 -2.92
C THR A 115 -2.55 16.20 -4.18
N ASP A 116 -2.29 15.54 -5.29
CA ASP A 116 -3.15 15.67 -6.47
C ASP A 116 -4.56 15.17 -6.15
N ASP A 117 -5.58 15.74 -6.79
CA ASP A 117 -6.96 15.32 -6.60
C ASP A 117 -7.11 13.84 -6.97
N VAL A 118 -7.55 13.04 -6.02
CA VAL A 118 -7.53 11.58 -6.11
C VAL A 118 -8.42 11.04 -7.21
N PHE A 119 -9.59 11.64 -7.48
CA PHE A 119 -10.53 11.15 -8.49
C PHE A 119 -10.04 11.36 -9.93
N PRO A 120 -9.67 12.57 -10.38
CA PRO A 120 -9.06 12.75 -11.70
C PRO A 120 -7.75 11.98 -11.86
N PHE A 121 -6.96 11.88 -10.80
CA PHE A 121 -5.71 11.12 -10.82
C PHE A 121 -5.94 9.65 -11.14
N ILE A 122 -6.84 8.99 -10.41
CA ILE A 122 -7.11 7.57 -10.61
C ILE A 122 -7.81 7.31 -11.95
N GLU A 123 -8.71 8.18 -12.39
CA GLU A 123 -9.35 8.08 -13.70
C GLU A 123 -8.32 8.01 -14.82
N GLU A 124 -7.30 8.85 -14.77
CA GLU A 124 -6.21 8.83 -15.75
C GLU A 124 -5.40 7.53 -15.68
N LYS A 125 -5.06 7.06 -14.48
CA LYS A 125 -4.31 5.81 -14.30
C LYS A 125 -5.07 4.57 -14.76
N MET A 126 -6.38 4.52 -14.56
CA MET A 126 -7.23 3.40 -14.99
C MET A 126 -7.35 3.29 -16.51
N LYS A 127 -6.95 4.28 -17.29
CA LYS A 127 -6.87 4.16 -18.76
C LYS A 127 -5.84 3.12 -19.21
N THR A 128 -4.81 2.88 -18.39
CA THR A 128 -3.70 1.96 -18.70
C THR A 128 -3.71 0.69 -17.86
N ILE A 129 -4.36 0.70 -16.69
CA ILE A 129 -4.43 -0.46 -15.80
C ILE A 129 -5.81 -1.09 -15.93
N ARG A 130 -5.89 -2.18 -16.69
CA ARG A 130 -7.16 -2.86 -16.97
C ARG A 130 -7.17 -4.25 -16.36
N LEU A 131 -8.22 -4.53 -15.59
CA LEU A 131 -8.49 -5.86 -15.03
C LEU A 131 -8.60 -6.91 -16.13
N LYS A 132 -8.04 -8.10 -15.90
CA LYS A 132 -7.98 -9.23 -16.86
C LYS A 132 -7.12 -8.97 -18.10
N LYS A 133 -6.38 -7.88 -18.13
CA LYS A 133 -5.36 -7.58 -19.16
C LYS A 133 -3.99 -7.38 -18.55
N GLU A 134 -3.79 -6.23 -17.91
CA GLU A 134 -2.52 -5.86 -17.26
C GLU A 134 -2.39 -6.56 -15.90
N VAL A 135 -3.53 -6.77 -15.19
CA VAL A 135 -3.60 -7.44 -13.90
C VAL A 135 -4.79 -8.42 -13.85
N ASP A 136 -4.64 -9.52 -13.12
CA ASP A 136 -5.73 -10.46 -12.85
C ASP A 136 -6.60 -9.99 -11.69
N PHE A 137 -5.98 -9.37 -10.69
CA PHE A 137 -6.63 -8.76 -9.53
C PHE A 137 -6.08 -7.36 -9.32
N LEU A 138 -6.92 -6.44 -8.92
CA LEU A 138 -6.55 -5.09 -8.53
C LEU A 138 -7.07 -4.82 -7.12
N LEU A 139 -6.14 -4.46 -6.21
CA LEU A 139 -6.47 -3.98 -4.88
C LEU A 139 -6.08 -2.50 -4.78
N VAL A 140 -7.01 -1.70 -4.29
CA VAL A 140 -6.78 -0.27 -4.04
C VAL A 140 -6.91 -0.02 -2.53
N ASP A 141 -5.81 0.44 -1.92
CA ASP A 141 -5.80 0.92 -0.55
C ASP A 141 -5.97 2.44 -0.55
N ILE A 142 -7.12 2.92 -0.12
CA ILE A 142 -7.43 4.36 -0.01
C ILE A 142 -7.22 4.85 1.42
N HIS A 143 -6.16 5.61 1.63
CA HIS A 143 -5.85 6.27 2.88
C HIS A 143 -6.54 7.65 2.93
N ALA A 144 -7.68 7.74 3.59
CA ALA A 144 -8.48 8.96 3.68
C ALA A 144 -9.03 9.15 5.10
N GLU A 145 -9.29 10.40 5.49
CA GLU A 145 -9.84 10.70 6.81
C GLU A 145 -11.34 10.42 6.85
N ILE A 146 -12.12 10.95 5.91
CA ILE A 146 -13.58 10.87 5.95
C ILE A 146 -14.13 9.62 5.25
N THR A 147 -15.18 9.06 5.85
CA THR A 147 -15.85 7.85 5.34
C THR A 147 -16.49 8.06 3.97
N SER A 148 -17.06 9.23 3.72
CA SER A 148 -17.72 9.54 2.44
C SER A 148 -16.74 9.51 1.26
N GLU A 149 -15.50 9.97 1.43
CA GLU A 149 -14.47 9.90 0.39
C GLU A 149 -14.06 8.46 0.10
N LYS A 150 -13.91 7.63 1.14
CA LYS A 150 -13.65 6.19 1.00
C LYS A 150 -14.76 5.48 0.25
N GLN A 151 -16.02 5.76 0.62
CA GLN A 151 -17.19 5.19 -0.06
C GLN A 151 -17.30 5.67 -1.52
N ALA A 152 -17.10 6.98 -1.76
CA ALA A 152 -17.11 7.53 -3.10
C ALA A 152 -16.08 6.88 -4.01
N MET A 153 -14.85 6.63 -3.50
CA MET A 153 -13.81 5.91 -4.24
C MET A 153 -14.23 4.46 -4.53
N GLY A 154 -14.86 3.78 -3.58
CA GLY A 154 -15.40 2.44 -3.81
C GLY A 154 -16.42 2.42 -4.96
N TYR A 155 -17.39 3.31 -4.96
CA TYR A 155 -18.36 3.43 -6.06
C TYR A 155 -17.72 3.87 -7.38
N PHE A 156 -16.73 4.75 -7.34
CA PHE A 156 -16.04 5.24 -8.53
C PHE A 156 -15.27 4.13 -9.26
N LEU A 157 -14.73 3.17 -8.51
CA LEU A 157 -13.94 2.06 -9.04
C LEU A 157 -14.74 0.77 -9.24
N ASP A 158 -16.03 0.75 -8.85
CA ASP A 158 -16.91 -0.40 -9.01
C ASP A 158 -17.44 -0.45 -10.45
N GLY A 159 -16.91 -1.35 -11.24
CA GLY A 159 -17.41 -1.56 -12.57
C GLY A 159 -16.53 -1.58 -13.70
#